data_eb4601eb9aa779eebfc186282b932838
#
_entry.id   eb4601eb9aa779eebfc186282b932838
#
_cell.length_a   1.000
_cell.length_b   1.000
_cell.length_c   1.000
_cell.angle_alpha   90.00
_cell.angle_beta   90.00
_cell.angle_gamma   90.00
#
_symmetry.space_group_name_H-M   'P 1'
#
loop_
_entity.id
_entity.type
_entity.pdbx_description
1 polymer ?
#
loop_
_entity_poly.entity_id
_entity_poly.type
_entity_poly.pdbx_seq_one_letter_code
_entity_poly.pdbx_strand_id
1 'polypeptide(L)'
;DFKVVEFDHFKMQAGLNTFVLSVSEWIDKTNAIGFVVKKGRYGGTYAHKDIAFEFGSSISAAFKLYLIKEFQRLKDDENDRLKLNWNLNRTLAKINYRIHTDAIKSNIPENLRSEQISHIYANEADVLNVALFGKTAKRWRDENPDTEGNIRDYSTIEQLLVLANLESLNAEFIKMGLSQSERLVKLNQTAISQMKSLALNVNIKKLKS
;
A
#
# COMPACT_ATOMS: atom_id res chain seq x y z
N ASP A 1 -12.08 -28.66 -21.82
CA ASP A 1 -11.18 -27.61 -22.31
C ASP A 1 -11.76 -26.95 -23.55
N PHE A 2 -11.45 -25.64 -23.75
CA PHE A 2 -11.87 -24.88 -24.91
C PHE A 2 -11.29 -25.45 -26.21
N LYS A 3 -12.13 -25.65 -27.23
CA LYS A 3 -11.75 -26.27 -28.49
C LYS A 3 -11.26 -25.24 -29.51
N VAL A 4 -9.96 -25.02 -29.54
CA VAL A 4 -9.32 -23.98 -30.39
C VAL A 4 -9.54 -24.23 -31.88
N VAL A 5 -9.52 -25.49 -32.32
CA VAL A 5 -9.70 -25.87 -33.75
C VAL A 5 -11.08 -25.45 -34.26
N GLU A 6 -12.12 -25.67 -33.45
CA GLU A 6 -13.48 -25.24 -33.80
C GLU A 6 -13.60 -23.72 -33.84
N PHE A 7 -12.91 -23.04 -32.91
CA PHE A 7 -12.83 -21.58 -32.89
C PHE A 7 -12.20 -21.02 -34.17
N ASP A 8 -11.07 -21.59 -34.62
CA ASP A 8 -10.41 -21.14 -35.84
C ASP A 8 -11.26 -21.41 -37.07
N HIS A 9 -12.01 -22.51 -37.11
CA HIS A 9 -12.96 -22.80 -38.19
C HIS A 9 -14.06 -21.73 -38.27
N PHE A 10 -14.66 -21.32 -37.14
CA PHE A 10 -15.63 -20.21 -37.09
C PHE A 10 -15.02 -18.91 -37.52
N LYS A 11 -13.79 -18.60 -37.09
CA LYS A 11 -13.07 -17.38 -37.43
C LYS A 11 -12.86 -17.28 -38.96
N MET A 12 -12.56 -18.37 -39.63
CA MET A 12 -12.43 -18.40 -41.10
C MET A 12 -13.75 -18.17 -41.83
N GLN A 13 -14.87 -18.59 -41.24
CA GLN A 13 -16.22 -18.40 -41.81
C GLN A 13 -16.85 -17.04 -41.50
N ALA A 14 -16.40 -16.35 -40.46
CA ALA A 14 -17.00 -15.12 -39.92
C ALA A 14 -17.08 -13.93 -40.91
N GLY A 15 -16.43 -13.98 -42.06
CA GLY A 15 -16.52 -12.95 -43.12
C GLY A 15 -17.52 -13.26 -44.23
N LEU A 16 -18.18 -14.42 -44.21
CA LEU A 16 -19.14 -14.82 -45.25
C LEU A 16 -20.54 -14.26 -44.97
N ASN A 17 -21.20 -13.71 -45.97
CA ASN A 17 -22.56 -13.17 -45.85
C ASN A 17 -23.61 -14.18 -45.36
N THR A 18 -23.34 -15.47 -45.54
CA THR A 18 -24.19 -16.59 -45.12
C THR A 18 -23.87 -17.11 -43.73
N PHE A 19 -22.83 -16.61 -43.10
CA PHE A 19 -22.42 -17.10 -41.79
C PHE A 19 -23.36 -16.63 -40.70
N VAL A 20 -24.01 -17.58 -40.03
CA VAL A 20 -24.83 -17.35 -38.83
C VAL A 20 -24.40 -18.31 -37.75
N LEU A 21 -24.05 -17.78 -36.58
CA LEU A 21 -23.66 -18.56 -35.43
C LEU A 21 -24.47 -18.13 -34.20
N SER A 22 -25.24 -19.04 -33.66
CA SER A 22 -25.94 -18.79 -32.40
C SER A 22 -25.01 -18.93 -31.21
N VAL A 23 -25.27 -18.22 -30.11
CA VAL A 23 -24.46 -18.34 -28.88
C VAL A 23 -24.54 -19.76 -28.30
N SER A 24 -25.68 -20.43 -28.41
CA SER A 24 -25.82 -21.84 -28.01
C SER A 24 -24.88 -22.74 -28.80
N GLU A 25 -24.88 -22.61 -30.12
CA GLU A 25 -24.03 -23.38 -31.00
C GLU A 25 -22.54 -23.11 -30.75
N TRP A 26 -22.20 -21.84 -30.49
CA TRP A 26 -20.86 -21.47 -30.08
C TRP A 26 -20.43 -22.20 -28.81
N ILE A 27 -21.24 -22.18 -27.74
CA ILE A 27 -20.97 -22.86 -26.48
C ILE A 27 -20.79 -24.38 -26.71
N ASP A 28 -21.72 -25.01 -27.42
CA ASP A 28 -21.76 -26.46 -27.64
C ASP A 28 -20.53 -26.94 -28.43
N LYS A 29 -20.12 -26.17 -29.45
CA LYS A 29 -18.99 -26.55 -30.30
C LYS A 29 -17.62 -26.22 -29.73
N THR A 30 -17.49 -25.09 -29.03
CA THR A 30 -16.18 -24.61 -28.51
C THR A 30 -15.93 -24.92 -27.04
N ASN A 31 -16.94 -25.39 -26.29
CA ASN A 31 -16.90 -25.50 -24.83
C ASN A 31 -16.60 -24.15 -24.13
N ALA A 32 -17.16 -23.04 -24.67
CA ALA A 32 -16.96 -21.71 -24.07
C ALA A 32 -17.68 -21.62 -22.73
N ILE A 33 -16.95 -21.25 -21.68
CA ILE A 33 -17.44 -21.17 -20.29
C ILE A 33 -17.94 -19.77 -19.90
N GLY A 34 -17.67 -18.77 -20.73
CA GLY A 34 -18.00 -17.36 -20.44
C GLY A 34 -19.47 -16.95 -20.70
N PHE A 35 -20.32 -17.87 -21.18
CA PHE A 35 -21.70 -17.63 -21.54
C PHE A 35 -22.65 -18.65 -20.94
N VAL A 36 -23.88 -18.20 -20.64
CA VAL A 36 -25.01 -19.05 -20.28
C VAL A 36 -26.23 -18.63 -21.08
N VAL A 37 -26.84 -19.56 -21.81
CA VAL A 37 -28.05 -19.31 -22.59
C VAL A 37 -29.26 -19.97 -21.91
N LYS A 38 -30.28 -19.18 -21.62
CA LYS A 38 -31.59 -19.66 -21.13
C LYS A 38 -32.62 -19.51 -22.26
N LYS A 39 -33.28 -20.60 -22.62
CA LYS A 39 -34.37 -20.61 -23.62
C LYS A 39 -35.73 -20.32 -22.97
N GLY A 40 -36.71 -19.76 -23.71
CA GLY A 40 -38.05 -19.56 -23.24
C GLY A 40 -38.45 -18.07 -23.17
N ARG A 41 -39.72 -17.80 -22.76
CA ARG A 41 -40.31 -16.44 -22.71
C ARG A 41 -39.49 -15.45 -21.87
N TYR A 42 -38.84 -15.92 -20.82
CA TYR A 42 -37.97 -15.13 -19.94
C TYR A 42 -36.51 -15.53 -20.07
N GLY A 43 -36.16 -16.09 -21.23
CA GLY A 43 -34.78 -16.49 -21.54
C GLY A 43 -33.90 -15.31 -21.92
N GLY A 44 -32.62 -15.60 -22.13
CA GLY A 44 -31.64 -14.61 -22.55
C GLY A 44 -30.22 -15.21 -22.56
N THR A 45 -29.29 -14.46 -23.10
CA THR A 45 -27.90 -14.77 -23.07
C THR A 45 -27.22 -13.97 -21.95
N TYR A 46 -26.59 -14.66 -21.03
CA TYR A 46 -25.81 -14.09 -19.94
C TYR A 46 -24.34 -14.32 -20.23
N ALA A 47 -23.53 -13.31 -20.06
CA ALA A 47 -22.09 -13.40 -20.30
C ALA A 47 -21.31 -13.01 -19.03
N HIS A 48 -20.07 -13.50 -18.92
CA HIS A 48 -19.15 -12.97 -17.92
C HIS A 48 -19.00 -11.46 -18.10
N LYS A 49 -18.82 -10.74 -16.98
CA LYS A 49 -18.77 -9.26 -16.98
C LYS A 49 -17.83 -8.68 -18.03
N ASP A 50 -16.64 -9.27 -18.20
CA ASP A 50 -15.60 -8.76 -19.12
C ASP A 50 -16.07 -8.91 -20.58
N ILE A 51 -16.74 -10.00 -20.92
CA ILE A 51 -17.33 -10.24 -22.24
C ILE A 51 -18.51 -9.27 -22.48
N ALA A 52 -19.34 -9.03 -21.47
CA ALA A 52 -20.45 -8.10 -21.56
C ALA A 52 -19.95 -6.65 -21.77
N PHE A 53 -18.88 -6.25 -21.10
CA PHE A 53 -18.25 -4.93 -21.29
C PHE A 53 -17.64 -4.79 -22.69
N GLU A 54 -16.92 -5.80 -23.18
CA GLU A 54 -16.34 -5.79 -24.53
C GLU A 54 -17.46 -5.72 -25.59
N PHE A 55 -18.51 -6.52 -25.45
CA PHE A 55 -19.66 -6.48 -26.34
C PHE A 55 -20.34 -5.09 -26.33
N GLY A 56 -20.62 -4.53 -25.14
CA GLY A 56 -21.18 -3.18 -25.01
C GLY A 56 -20.29 -2.12 -25.67
N SER A 57 -18.99 -2.23 -25.51
CA SER A 57 -18.00 -1.33 -26.11
C SER A 57 -17.96 -1.43 -27.63
N SER A 58 -18.19 -2.62 -28.20
CA SER A 58 -18.18 -2.84 -29.66
C SER A 58 -19.43 -2.30 -30.35
N ILE A 59 -20.58 -2.29 -29.67
CA ILE A 59 -21.87 -1.82 -30.26
C ILE A 59 -22.17 -0.36 -29.95
N SER A 60 -21.55 0.24 -28.95
CA SER A 60 -21.80 1.62 -28.54
C SER A 60 -20.50 2.40 -28.24
N ALA A 61 -20.16 3.31 -29.15
CA ALA A 61 -19.04 4.23 -28.93
C ALA A 61 -19.25 5.12 -27.69
N ALA A 62 -20.47 5.52 -27.39
CA ALA A 62 -20.80 6.29 -26.19
C ALA A 62 -20.55 5.48 -24.91
N PHE A 63 -20.91 4.20 -24.90
CA PHE A 63 -20.62 3.30 -23.79
C PHE A 63 -19.11 3.09 -23.59
N LYS A 64 -18.38 2.91 -24.68
CA LYS A 64 -16.90 2.81 -24.63
C LYS A 64 -16.26 4.06 -24.02
N LEU A 65 -16.69 5.24 -24.46
CA LEU A 65 -16.20 6.51 -23.91
C LEU A 65 -16.56 6.68 -22.42
N TYR A 66 -17.77 6.24 -22.03
CA TYR A 66 -18.18 6.23 -20.63
C TYR A 66 -17.27 5.35 -19.78
N LEU A 67 -16.97 4.11 -20.22
CA LEU A 67 -16.07 3.21 -19.51
C LEU A 67 -14.66 3.81 -19.34
N ILE A 68 -14.13 4.42 -20.41
CA ILE A 68 -12.81 5.08 -20.37
C ILE A 68 -12.79 6.22 -19.34
N LYS A 69 -13.83 7.08 -19.37
CA LYS A 69 -13.95 8.19 -18.42
C LYS A 69 -14.08 7.71 -16.98
N GLU A 70 -14.90 6.68 -16.74
CA GLU A 70 -15.09 6.13 -15.41
C GLU A 70 -13.82 5.47 -14.87
N PHE A 71 -13.08 4.76 -15.73
CA PHE A 71 -11.78 4.22 -15.37
C PHE A 71 -10.76 5.31 -15.00
N GLN A 72 -10.71 6.40 -15.79
CA GLN A 72 -9.85 7.54 -15.49
C GLN A 72 -10.23 8.18 -14.16
N ARG A 73 -11.52 8.42 -13.92
CA ARG A 73 -12.04 8.97 -12.66
C ARG A 73 -11.64 8.10 -11.45
N LEU A 74 -11.84 6.78 -11.55
CA LEU A 74 -11.48 5.86 -10.47
C LEU A 74 -9.97 5.84 -10.21
N LYS A 75 -9.17 5.94 -11.26
CA LYS A 75 -7.71 6.01 -11.14
C LYS A 75 -7.25 7.31 -10.48
N ASP A 76 -7.89 8.42 -10.82
CA ASP A 76 -7.58 9.73 -10.21
C ASP A 76 -8.00 9.75 -8.74
N ASP A 77 -9.19 9.25 -8.40
CA ASP A 77 -9.67 9.10 -7.02
C ASP A 77 -8.73 8.24 -6.18
N GLU A 78 -8.20 7.14 -6.72
CA GLU A 78 -7.24 6.28 -6.04
C GLU A 78 -5.90 6.99 -5.82
N ASN A 79 -5.39 7.70 -6.82
CA ASN A 79 -4.17 8.49 -6.70
C ASN A 79 -4.30 9.60 -5.65
N ASP A 80 -5.45 10.28 -5.60
CA ASP A 80 -5.68 11.34 -4.62
C ASP A 80 -5.83 10.77 -3.20
N ARG A 81 -6.44 9.60 -3.06
CA ARG A 81 -6.52 8.88 -1.78
C ARG A 81 -5.13 8.44 -1.29
N LEU A 82 -4.27 7.95 -2.18
CA LEU A 82 -2.88 7.60 -1.87
C LEU A 82 -2.08 8.84 -1.46
N LYS A 83 -2.21 9.96 -2.18
CA LYS A 83 -1.57 11.24 -1.83
C LYS A 83 -2.04 11.77 -0.48
N LEU A 84 -3.35 11.69 -0.18
CA LEU A 84 -3.90 12.13 1.09
C LEU A 84 -3.34 11.31 2.26
N ASN A 85 -3.31 9.99 2.14
CA ASN A 85 -2.75 9.10 3.15
C ASN A 85 -1.25 9.37 3.37
N TRP A 86 -0.50 9.57 2.29
CA TRP A 86 0.92 9.90 2.37
C TRP A 86 1.16 11.26 3.06
N ASN A 87 0.37 12.29 2.72
CA ASN A 87 0.45 13.60 3.33
C ASN A 87 0.09 13.57 4.82
N LEU A 88 -0.95 12.80 5.20
CA LEU A 88 -1.34 12.64 6.60
C LEU A 88 -0.23 11.97 7.42
N ASN A 89 0.31 10.85 6.94
CA ASN A 89 1.40 10.14 7.60
C ASN A 89 2.65 11.01 7.74
N ARG A 90 3.00 11.77 6.69
CA ARG A 90 4.12 12.72 6.72
C ARG A 90 3.88 13.85 7.73
N THR A 91 2.66 14.35 7.84
CA THR A 91 2.31 15.42 8.80
C THR A 91 2.39 14.90 10.23
N LEU A 92 1.84 13.72 10.51
CA LEU A 92 1.94 13.07 11.83
C LEU A 92 3.39 12.80 12.23
N ALA A 93 4.20 12.28 11.31
CA ALA A 93 5.63 12.06 11.55
C ALA A 93 6.37 13.37 11.89
N LYS A 94 6.07 14.47 11.19
CA LYS A 94 6.65 15.80 11.51
C LYS A 94 6.24 16.31 12.88
N ILE A 95 4.97 16.14 13.27
CA ILE A 95 4.46 16.57 14.57
C ILE A 95 5.15 15.79 15.69
N ASN A 96 5.21 14.46 15.56
CA ASN A 96 5.84 13.60 16.57
C ASN A 96 7.36 13.86 16.67
N TYR A 97 8.03 14.03 15.55
CA TYR A 97 9.43 14.43 15.53
C TYR A 97 9.66 15.76 16.25
N ARG A 98 8.77 16.75 16.05
CA ARG A 98 8.84 18.04 16.74
C ARG A 98 8.64 17.89 18.24
N ILE A 99 7.63 17.14 18.69
CA ILE A 99 7.38 16.86 20.11
C ILE A 99 8.61 16.23 20.76
N HIS A 100 9.20 15.24 20.10
CA HIS A 100 10.42 14.56 20.56
C HIS A 100 11.61 15.53 20.62
N THR A 101 11.82 16.34 19.58
CA THR A 101 12.94 17.29 19.51
C THR A 101 12.79 18.40 20.56
N ASP A 102 11.58 18.89 20.80
CA ASP A 102 11.32 19.90 21.84
C ASP A 102 11.57 19.33 23.24
N ALA A 103 11.23 18.06 23.49
CA ALA A 103 11.55 17.40 24.76
C ALA A 103 13.06 17.23 24.97
N ILE A 104 13.81 16.85 23.93
CA ILE A 104 15.28 16.81 23.98
C ILE A 104 15.81 18.21 24.30
N LYS A 105 15.38 19.23 23.56
CA LYS A 105 15.83 20.62 23.70
C LYS A 105 15.63 21.14 25.13
N SER A 106 14.47 20.85 25.74
CA SER A 106 14.16 21.29 27.11
C SER A 106 15.04 20.61 28.18
N ASN A 107 15.71 19.54 27.84
CA ASN A 107 16.61 18.79 28.75
C ASN A 107 18.10 18.92 28.39
N ILE A 108 18.45 19.74 27.40
CA ILE A 108 19.84 20.05 27.06
C ILE A 108 20.38 21.10 28.05
N PRO A 109 21.55 20.86 28.69
CA PRO A 109 22.22 21.89 29.50
C PRO A 109 22.59 23.13 28.69
N GLU A 110 22.39 24.33 29.26
CA GLU A 110 22.55 25.63 28.57
C GLU A 110 23.98 25.92 28.08
N ASN A 111 25.00 25.23 28.63
CA ASN A 111 26.42 25.52 28.38
C ASN A 111 27.12 24.61 27.38
N LEU A 112 26.37 23.96 26.47
CA LEU A 112 26.95 23.04 25.48
C LEU A 112 27.29 23.75 24.16
N ARG A 113 28.36 23.30 23.51
CA ARG A 113 28.74 23.71 22.15
C ARG A 113 27.79 23.11 21.12
N SER A 114 27.64 23.78 19.99
CA SER A 114 26.79 23.35 18.85
C SER A 114 27.03 21.89 18.41
N GLU A 115 28.32 21.47 18.39
CA GLU A 115 28.69 20.09 18.05
C GLU A 115 28.19 19.05 19.07
N GLN A 116 28.30 19.39 20.37
CA GLN A 116 27.80 18.53 21.45
C GLN A 116 26.28 18.40 21.40
N ILE A 117 25.57 19.48 21.10
CA ILE A 117 24.12 19.49 20.90
C ILE A 117 23.74 18.59 19.73
N SER A 118 24.44 18.68 18.59
CA SER A 118 24.25 17.79 17.43
C SER A 118 24.43 16.31 17.78
N HIS A 119 25.43 15.99 18.59
CA HIS A 119 25.63 14.61 19.06
C HIS A 119 24.52 14.10 19.95
N ILE A 120 23.95 14.95 20.81
CA ILE A 120 22.81 14.57 21.66
C ILE A 120 21.61 14.22 20.78
N TYR A 121 21.26 15.05 19.79
CA TYR A 121 20.17 14.76 18.87
C TYR A 121 20.40 13.48 18.08
N ALA A 122 21.62 13.24 17.59
CA ALA A 122 21.96 12.02 16.87
C ALA A 122 21.83 10.78 17.77
N ASN A 123 22.32 10.84 19.01
CA ASN A 123 22.20 9.75 19.98
C ASN A 123 20.74 9.47 20.34
N GLU A 124 19.92 10.48 20.52
CA GLU A 124 18.49 10.31 20.81
C GLU A 124 17.72 9.70 19.63
N ALA A 125 18.08 10.09 18.41
CA ALA A 125 17.53 9.45 17.22
C ALA A 125 17.95 7.97 17.10
N ASP A 126 19.19 7.66 17.48
CA ASP A 126 19.70 6.29 17.46
C ASP A 126 19.08 5.41 18.56
N VAL A 127 18.68 5.96 19.71
CA VAL A 127 17.89 5.20 20.71
C VAL A 127 16.60 4.67 20.08
N LEU A 128 15.88 5.49 19.32
CA LEU A 128 14.67 5.09 18.63
C LEU A 128 14.95 4.08 17.52
N ASN A 129 16.00 4.32 16.73
CA ASN A 129 16.38 3.41 15.66
C ASN A 129 16.77 2.03 16.21
N VAL A 130 17.54 1.97 17.30
CA VAL A 130 17.94 0.72 17.95
C VAL A 130 16.72 0.03 18.58
N ALA A 131 15.82 0.80 19.22
CA ALA A 131 14.62 0.25 19.83
C ALA A 131 13.71 -0.45 18.83
N LEU A 132 13.58 0.08 17.61
CA LEU A 132 12.67 -0.44 16.59
C LEU A 132 13.35 -1.35 15.58
N PHE A 133 14.53 -0.97 15.09
CA PHE A 133 15.22 -1.65 13.97
C PHE A 133 16.42 -2.49 14.41
N GLY A 134 16.83 -2.39 15.68
CA GLY A 134 17.99 -3.11 16.22
C GLY A 134 19.35 -2.56 15.76
N LYS A 135 19.40 -1.39 15.10
CA LYS A 135 20.63 -0.80 14.57
C LYS A 135 20.60 0.72 14.57
N THR A 136 21.78 1.33 14.67
CA THR A 136 21.95 2.79 14.57
C THR A 136 21.87 3.26 13.11
N ALA A 137 21.69 4.55 12.90
CA ALA A 137 21.71 5.15 11.57
C ALA A 137 23.06 4.95 10.86
N LYS A 138 24.16 4.97 11.61
CA LYS A 138 25.50 4.70 11.06
C LYS A 138 25.61 3.25 10.57
N ARG A 139 25.26 2.28 11.43
CA ARG A 139 25.33 0.86 11.09
C ARG A 139 24.48 0.53 9.86
N TRP A 140 23.29 1.12 9.75
CA TRP A 140 22.44 0.92 8.58
C TRP A 140 23.11 1.43 7.30
N ARG A 141 23.74 2.61 7.32
CA ARG A 141 24.48 3.17 6.16
C ARG A 141 25.67 2.30 5.77
N ASP A 142 26.41 1.79 6.76
CA ASP A 142 27.55 0.91 6.51
C ASP A 142 27.12 -0.43 5.86
N GLU A 143 25.93 -0.91 6.20
CA GLU A 143 25.32 -2.11 5.59
C GLU A 143 24.67 -1.84 4.22
N ASN A 144 24.39 -0.58 3.86
CA ASN A 144 23.71 -0.17 2.62
C ASN A 144 24.45 0.99 1.93
N PRO A 145 25.70 0.82 1.49
CA PRO A 145 26.55 1.92 1.01
C PRO A 145 26.02 2.56 -0.29
N ASP A 146 25.35 1.78 -1.15
CA ASP A 146 24.84 2.22 -2.45
C ASP A 146 23.39 2.76 -2.39
N THR A 147 22.85 2.93 -1.17
CA THR A 147 21.45 3.30 -0.97
C THR A 147 21.33 4.75 -0.50
N GLU A 148 20.64 5.59 -1.25
CA GLU A 148 20.37 6.97 -0.83
C GLU A 148 19.32 7.03 0.28
N GLY A 149 19.42 8.02 1.19
CA GLY A 149 18.46 8.24 2.25
C GLY A 149 18.87 7.63 3.60
N ASN A 150 17.88 7.21 4.37
CA ASN A 150 18.06 6.69 5.73
C ASN A 150 17.11 5.51 6.01
N ILE A 151 17.30 4.81 7.13
CA ILE A 151 16.52 3.63 7.52
C ILE A 151 15.00 3.87 7.53
N ARG A 152 14.55 5.10 7.80
CA ARG A 152 13.13 5.46 7.86
C ARG A 152 12.51 5.54 6.47
N ASP A 153 13.28 5.87 5.44
CA ASP A 153 12.82 5.96 4.06
C ASP A 153 12.48 4.58 3.48
N TYR A 154 13.07 3.53 4.05
CA TYR A 154 12.87 2.12 3.68
C TYR A 154 11.98 1.35 4.68
N SER A 155 11.32 2.07 5.59
CA SER A 155 10.48 1.47 6.60
C SER A 155 9.07 1.20 6.10
N THR A 156 8.44 0.15 6.60
CA THR A 156 7.01 -0.13 6.33
C THR A 156 6.12 0.88 7.05
N ILE A 157 4.86 0.97 6.63
CA ILE A 157 3.86 1.86 7.27
C ILE A 157 3.70 1.53 8.75
N GLU A 158 3.70 0.24 9.10
CA GLU A 158 3.62 -0.23 10.48
C GLU A 158 4.82 0.22 11.29
N GLN A 159 6.03 0.11 10.73
CA GLN A 159 7.25 0.58 11.39
C GLN A 159 7.23 2.10 11.61
N LEU A 160 6.78 2.87 10.62
CA LEU A 160 6.66 4.32 10.76
C LEU A 160 5.61 4.71 11.81
N LEU A 161 4.49 3.97 11.90
CA LEU A 161 3.48 4.20 12.93
C LEU A 161 4.04 3.91 14.33
N VAL A 162 4.73 2.79 14.50
CA VAL A 162 5.38 2.45 15.77
C VAL A 162 6.44 3.48 16.12
N LEU A 163 7.27 3.90 15.14
CA LEU A 163 8.29 4.93 15.37
C LEU A 163 7.69 6.24 15.89
N ALA A 164 6.59 6.70 15.31
CA ALA A 164 5.88 7.89 15.76
C ALA A 164 5.39 7.78 17.22
N ASN A 165 4.90 6.60 17.61
CA ASN A 165 4.50 6.35 18.99
C ASN A 165 5.72 6.32 19.93
N LEU A 166 6.83 5.72 19.49
CA LEU A 166 8.07 5.70 20.27
C LEU A 166 8.66 7.09 20.45
N GLU A 167 8.57 7.97 19.46
CA GLU A 167 8.99 9.38 19.57
C GLU A 167 8.23 10.10 20.68
N SER A 168 6.91 9.93 20.73
CA SER A 168 6.06 10.51 21.79
C SER A 168 6.39 9.94 23.17
N LEU A 169 6.54 8.63 23.28
CA LEU A 169 6.89 7.97 24.54
C LEU A 169 8.29 8.37 25.03
N ASN A 170 9.26 8.44 24.12
CA ASN A 170 10.61 8.87 24.49
C ASN A 170 10.63 10.30 25.00
N ALA A 171 9.82 11.19 24.41
CA ALA A 171 9.68 12.56 24.91
C ALA A 171 9.19 12.59 26.37
N GLU A 172 8.22 11.76 26.74
CA GLU A 172 7.74 11.66 28.13
C GLU A 172 8.79 11.02 29.05
N PHE A 173 9.47 9.98 28.60
CA PHE A 173 10.55 9.36 29.39
C PHE A 173 11.74 10.31 29.64
N ILE A 174 12.06 11.19 28.68
CA ILE A 174 13.04 12.25 28.85
C ILE A 174 12.61 13.23 29.95
N LYS A 175 11.34 13.70 29.90
CA LYS A 175 10.78 14.60 30.93
C LYS A 175 10.75 13.97 32.33
N MET A 176 10.54 12.65 32.39
CA MET A 176 10.59 11.88 33.64
C MET A 176 12.02 11.68 34.16
N GLY A 177 13.06 12.09 33.42
CA GLY A 177 14.46 11.96 33.79
C GLY A 177 15.01 10.54 33.71
N LEU A 178 14.39 9.63 32.96
CA LEU A 178 14.90 8.27 32.77
C LEU A 178 16.22 8.29 31.98
N SER A 179 17.16 7.47 32.41
CA SER A 179 18.42 7.29 31.68
C SER A 179 18.22 6.71 30.29
N GLN A 180 19.15 6.95 29.38
CA GLN A 180 19.06 6.47 27.99
C GLN A 180 18.94 4.94 27.91
N SER A 181 19.65 4.22 28.79
CA SER A 181 19.57 2.75 28.86
C SER A 181 18.19 2.25 29.30
N GLU A 182 17.60 2.86 30.31
CA GLU A 182 16.25 2.52 30.77
C GLU A 182 15.20 2.81 29.68
N ARG A 183 15.34 3.97 29.02
CA ARG A 183 14.45 4.34 27.90
C ARG A 183 14.54 3.36 26.74
N LEU A 184 15.75 2.96 26.35
CA LEU A 184 15.97 1.99 25.28
C LEU A 184 15.23 0.66 25.55
N VAL A 185 15.35 0.12 26.77
CA VAL A 185 14.68 -1.13 27.15
C VAL A 185 13.15 -1.00 27.05
N LYS A 186 12.60 0.07 27.62
CA LYS A 186 11.14 0.32 27.59
C LYS A 186 10.62 0.53 26.17
N LEU A 187 11.33 1.31 25.36
CA LEU A 187 10.96 1.58 23.97
C LEU A 187 11.03 0.32 23.11
N ASN A 188 12.06 -0.51 23.30
CA ASN A 188 12.16 -1.78 22.58
C ASN A 188 11.02 -2.75 22.93
N GLN A 189 10.68 -2.89 24.22
CA GLN A 189 9.53 -3.70 24.64
C GLN A 189 8.22 -3.20 24.02
N THR A 190 8.03 -1.87 23.99
CA THR A 190 6.87 -1.24 23.35
C THR A 190 6.86 -1.49 21.85
N ALA A 191 8.01 -1.35 21.18
CA ALA A 191 8.13 -1.62 19.74
C ALA A 191 7.73 -3.06 19.40
N ILE A 192 8.26 -4.03 20.14
CA ILE A 192 7.92 -5.46 19.95
C ILE A 192 6.42 -5.72 20.14
N SER A 193 5.84 -5.16 21.21
CA SER A 193 4.41 -5.32 21.50
C SER A 193 3.53 -4.74 20.39
N GLN A 194 3.82 -3.51 19.98
CA GLN A 194 3.04 -2.83 18.94
C GLN A 194 3.21 -3.48 17.57
N MET A 195 4.42 -3.88 17.17
CA MET A 195 4.65 -4.60 15.93
C MET A 195 3.91 -5.93 15.88
N LYS A 196 3.85 -6.69 17.00
CA LYS A 196 3.04 -7.92 17.09
C LYS A 196 1.56 -7.63 16.90
N SER A 197 1.03 -6.61 17.55
CA SER A 197 -0.39 -6.22 17.43
C SER A 197 -0.75 -5.80 15.99
N LEU A 198 0.13 -5.05 15.32
CA LEU A 198 -0.07 -4.62 13.94
C LEU A 198 0.03 -5.78 12.95
N ALA A 199 0.97 -6.72 13.16
CA ALA A 199 1.11 -7.91 12.31
C ALA A 199 -0.11 -8.85 12.37
N LEU A 200 -0.82 -8.87 13.49
CA LEU A 200 -2.05 -9.67 13.67
C LEU A 200 -3.31 -8.96 13.17
N ASN A 201 -3.25 -7.68 12.86
CA ASN A 201 -4.41 -6.89 12.48
C ASN A 201 -4.84 -7.18 11.04
N VAL A 202 -6.02 -7.78 10.89
CA VAL A 202 -6.61 -8.18 9.60
C VAL A 202 -6.88 -6.97 8.68
N ASN A 203 -7.15 -5.79 9.25
CA ASN A 203 -7.42 -4.58 8.46
C ASN A 203 -6.15 -4.04 7.77
N ILE A 204 -4.98 -4.19 8.39
CA ILE A 204 -3.70 -3.81 7.77
C ILE A 204 -3.32 -4.77 6.65
N LYS A 205 -3.66 -6.06 6.79
CA LYS A 205 -3.46 -7.05 5.70
C LYS A 205 -4.29 -6.73 4.47
N LYS A 206 -5.50 -6.17 4.63
CA LYS A 206 -6.37 -5.74 3.52
C LYS A 206 -5.87 -4.47 2.81
N LEU A 207 -5.04 -3.65 3.43
CA LEU A 207 -4.44 -2.48 2.80
C LEU A 207 -3.22 -2.82 1.91
N LYS A 208 -2.71 -4.05 2.02
CA LYS A 208 -1.56 -4.55 1.25
C LYS A 208 -1.96 -5.46 0.07
N SER A 209 -3.24 -5.81 -0.05
CA SER A 209 -3.82 -6.58 -1.16
C SER A 209 -4.53 -5.66 -2.14
#